data_23f880b4579afff6064a7e70add2ef03
#
_entry.id   23f880b4579afff6064a7e70add2ef03
#
_cell.length_a   1.000
_cell.length_b   1.000
_cell.length_c   1.000
_cell.angle_alpha   90.00
_cell.angle_beta   90.00
_cell.angle_gamma   90.00
#
_symmetry.space_group_name_H-M   'P 1'
#
loop_
_entity.id
_entity.type
_entity.pdbx_description
1 polymer ?
#
loop_
_entity_poly.entity_id
_entity_poly.type
_entity_poly.pdbx_seq_one_letter_code
_entity_poly.pdbx_strand_id
1 'polypeptide(L)'
;MEKLISSIASGELKDVAMIVAVASICFEVAPIKVNPVASVLRWIGKKMFEPFVSRLDSLERSIDENEMDRIRWEVLGFANRCRNGNMHTKEEFDHVISQNDKYHKLLEKYELENGVFDAEYAYILRLYKNCQDENDFL
;
A
#
# COMPACT_ATOMS: atom_id res chain seq x y z
N MET A 1 -14.36 49.57 30.92
CA MET A 1 -14.42 48.76 29.71
C MET A 1 -14.25 47.26 29.98
N GLU A 2 -13.31 46.84 30.84
CA GLU A 2 -13.10 45.42 31.17
C GLU A 2 -14.32 44.69 31.76
N LYS A 3 -15.12 45.36 32.63
CA LYS A 3 -16.34 44.77 33.22
C LYS A 3 -17.47 44.53 32.19
N LEU A 4 -17.55 45.30 31.13
CA LEU A 4 -18.51 45.10 30.05
C LEU A 4 -18.11 43.92 29.14
N ILE A 5 -16.83 43.79 28.84
CA ILE A 5 -16.30 42.67 28.02
C ILE A 5 -16.45 41.34 28.77
N SER A 6 -16.18 41.32 30.08
CA SER A 6 -16.35 40.10 30.89
C SER A 6 -17.82 39.71 31.06
N SER A 7 -18.76 40.69 31.07
CA SER A 7 -20.20 40.42 31.16
C SER A 7 -20.77 39.86 29.84
N ILE A 8 -20.29 40.34 28.70
CA ILE A 8 -20.69 39.83 27.37
C ILE A 8 -20.14 38.44 27.18
N ALA A 9 -18.86 38.22 27.48
CA ALA A 9 -18.23 36.91 27.38
C ALA A 9 -18.87 35.83 28.28
N SER A 10 -19.32 36.24 29.49
CA SER A 10 -20.02 35.32 30.41
C SER A 10 -21.46 35.03 29.98
N GLY A 11 -22.11 35.97 29.25
CA GLY A 11 -23.42 35.77 28.64
C GLY A 11 -23.37 34.77 27.49
N GLU A 12 -22.47 34.99 26.54
CA GLU A 12 -22.29 34.08 25.40
C GLU A 12 -21.88 32.64 25.81
N LEU A 13 -21.04 32.51 26.84
CA LEU A 13 -20.68 31.21 27.38
C LEU A 13 -21.86 30.45 28.00
N LYS A 14 -22.77 31.19 28.68
CA LYS A 14 -24.00 30.59 29.24
C LYS A 14 -24.97 30.18 28.14
N ASP A 15 -25.10 30.95 27.08
CA ASP A 15 -25.97 30.64 25.96
C ASP A 15 -25.45 29.44 25.17
N VAL A 16 -24.16 29.36 24.95
CA VAL A 16 -23.51 28.17 24.33
C VAL A 16 -23.66 26.94 25.23
N ALA A 17 -23.45 27.07 26.54
CA ALA A 17 -23.65 25.96 27.48
C ALA A 17 -25.10 25.49 27.52
N MET A 18 -26.07 26.40 27.42
CA MET A 18 -27.50 26.08 27.39
C MET A 18 -27.89 25.39 26.08
N ILE A 19 -27.36 25.85 24.94
CA ILE A 19 -27.59 25.22 23.64
C ILE A 19 -27.01 23.77 23.61
N VAL A 20 -25.81 23.58 24.17
CA VAL A 20 -25.20 22.26 24.29
C VAL A 20 -25.99 21.34 25.21
N ALA A 21 -26.49 21.86 26.34
CA ALA A 21 -27.33 21.11 27.29
C ALA A 21 -28.68 20.71 26.66
N VAL A 22 -29.35 21.63 25.97
CA VAL A 22 -30.62 21.34 25.26
C VAL A 22 -30.42 20.36 24.12
N ALA A 23 -29.35 20.50 23.34
CA ALA A 23 -29.00 19.56 22.28
C ALA A 23 -28.76 18.17 22.88
N SER A 24 -28.09 18.06 24.03
CA SER A 24 -27.85 16.76 24.68
C SER A 24 -29.14 16.06 25.11
N ILE A 25 -30.13 16.84 25.62
CA ILE A 25 -31.45 16.30 26.05
C ILE A 25 -32.27 15.87 24.83
N CYS A 26 -32.23 16.61 23.73
CA CYS A 26 -32.96 16.25 22.50
C CYS A 26 -32.43 14.95 21.85
N PHE A 27 -31.17 14.61 22.07
CA PHE A 27 -30.58 13.36 21.54
C PHE A 27 -30.86 12.10 22.38
N GLU A 28 -31.28 12.26 23.64
CA GLU A 28 -31.66 11.10 24.48
C GLU A 28 -33.04 10.53 24.13
N VAL A 29 -33.86 11.22 23.37
CA VAL A 29 -35.25 10.80 23.05
C VAL A 29 -35.31 9.90 21.76
N ALA A 30 -34.24 9.84 21.02
CA ALA A 30 -34.19 8.95 19.85
C ALA A 30 -33.68 7.54 20.25
N PRO A 31 -34.35 6.43 19.78
CA PRO A 31 -33.95 5.05 20.12
C PRO A 31 -32.60 4.62 19.50
N ILE A 32 -31.95 5.52 18.80
CA ILE A 32 -30.63 5.29 18.21
C ILE A 32 -29.62 6.02 19.11
N LYS A 33 -28.85 5.25 19.91
CA LYS A 33 -27.72 5.75 20.70
C LYS A 33 -26.58 6.21 19.77
N VAL A 34 -26.78 7.28 19.04
CA VAL A 34 -25.71 7.93 18.30
C VAL A 34 -24.98 8.86 19.30
N ASN A 35 -23.78 8.46 19.70
CA ASN A 35 -22.94 9.33 20.51
C ASN A 35 -22.37 10.42 19.58
N PRO A 36 -22.89 11.68 19.59
CA PRO A 36 -22.49 12.72 18.65
C PRO A 36 -21.01 13.09 18.82
N VAL A 37 -20.49 13.00 20.05
CA VAL A 37 -19.08 13.26 20.34
C VAL A 37 -18.17 12.21 19.67
N ALA A 38 -18.55 10.93 19.74
CA ALA A 38 -17.82 9.87 19.07
C ALA A 38 -17.85 10.01 17.55
N SER A 39 -18.95 10.48 16.98
CA SER A 39 -19.08 10.73 15.54
C SER A 39 -18.21 11.89 15.07
N VAL A 40 -18.18 12.99 15.84
CA VAL A 40 -17.31 14.14 15.56
C VAL A 40 -15.83 13.76 15.70
N LEU A 41 -15.46 13.04 16.75
CA LEU A 41 -14.08 12.57 16.94
C LEU A 41 -13.63 11.61 15.83
N ARG A 42 -14.51 10.71 15.36
CA ARG A 42 -14.21 9.86 14.21
C ARG A 42 -14.05 10.66 12.91
N TRP A 43 -14.89 11.67 12.71
CA TRP A 43 -14.80 12.54 11.53
C TRP A 43 -13.50 13.34 11.51
N ILE A 44 -13.13 13.96 12.65
CA ILE A 44 -11.86 14.69 12.80
C ILE A 44 -10.68 13.72 12.61
N GLY A 45 -10.72 12.55 13.25
CA GLY A 45 -9.69 11.53 13.12
C GLY A 45 -9.52 11.12 11.64
N LYS A 46 -10.61 10.78 10.96
CA LYS A 46 -10.57 10.41 9.53
C LYS A 46 -9.94 11.51 8.68
N LYS A 47 -10.37 12.77 8.87
CA LYS A 47 -9.88 13.90 8.09
C LYS A 47 -8.41 14.25 8.37
N MET A 48 -7.94 14.03 9.60
CA MET A 48 -6.52 14.22 9.95
C MET A 48 -5.61 13.12 9.41
N PHE A 49 -6.09 11.88 9.37
CA PHE A 49 -5.28 10.73 8.92
C PHE A 49 -5.35 10.48 7.41
N GLU A 50 -6.37 10.97 6.70
CA GLU A 50 -6.55 10.78 5.25
C GLU A 50 -5.30 11.17 4.43
N PRO A 51 -4.62 12.32 4.66
CA PRO A 51 -3.41 12.67 3.92
C PRO A 51 -2.21 11.76 4.27
N PHE A 52 -2.18 11.16 5.46
CA PHE A 52 -1.14 10.19 5.82
C PHE A 52 -1.36 8.85 5.14
N VAL A 53 -2.61 8.38 5.11
CA VAL A 53 -2.98 7.13 4.41
C VAL A 53 -2.64 7.25 2.93
N SER A 54 -3.04 8.35 2.25
CA SER A 54 -2.74 8.52 0.83
C SER A 54 -1.23 8.61 0.52
N ARG A 55 -0.43 9.14 1.46
CA ARG A 55 1.04 9.11 1.34
C ARG A 55 1.61 7.71 1.53
N LEU A 56 1.08 6.94 2.46
CA LEU A 56 1.49 5.55 2.65
C LEU A 56 1.17 4.71 1.42
N ASP A 57 -0.02 4.85 0.85
CA ASP A 57 -0.42 4.15 -0.37
C ASP A 57 0.49 4.52 -1.57
N SER A 58 0.85 5.80 -1.70
CA SER A 58 1.76 6.24 -2.76
C SER A 58 3.19 5.74 -2.55
N LEU A 59 3.67 5.65 -1.31
CA LEU A 59 4.97 5.08 -0.98
C LEU A 59 5.00 3.57 -1.23
N GLU A 60 3.96 2.85 -0.81
CA GLU A 60 3.83 1.42 -1.07
C GLU A 60 3.89 1.15 -2.57
N ARG A 61 3.10 1.89 -3.37
CA ARG A 61 3.13 1.77 -4.82
C ARG A 61 4.51 2.03 -5.41
N SER A 62 5.20 3.07 -4.96
CA SER A 62 6.55 3.39 -5.44
C SER A 62 7.58 2.31 -5.08
N ILE A 63 7.45 1.69 -3.90
CA ILE A 63 8.30 0.57 -3.47
C ILE A 63 8.03 -0.64 -4.37
N ASP A 64 6.78 -0.98 -4.62
CA ASP A 64 6.39 -2.10 -5.46
C ASP A 64 6.81 -1.89 -6.94
N GLU A 65 6.69 -0.69 -7.48
CA GLU A 65 7.17 -0.34 -8.83
C GLU A 65 8.69 -0.51 -8.93
N ASN A 66 9.45 -0.03 -7.94
CA ASN A 66 10.91 -0.22 -7.89
C ASN A 66 11.28 -1.70 -7.77
N GLU A 67 10.54 -2.48 -6.99
CA GLU A 67 10.78 -3.92 -6.85
C GLU A 67 10.46 -4.67 -8.14
N MET A 68 9.38 -4.32 -8.86
CA MET A 68 9.09 -4.88 -10.19
C MET A 68 10.20 -4.58 -11.18
N ASP A 69 10.71 -3.36 -11.23
CA ASP A 69 11.82 -2.98 -12.11
C ASP A 69 13.11 -3.73 -11.75
N ARG A 70 13.42 -3.86 -10.47
CA ARG A 70 14.58 -4.61 -9.99
C ARG A 70 14.52 -6.07 -10.45
N ILE A 71 13.39 -6.74 -10.20
CA ILE A 71 13.20 -8.15 -10.59
C ILE A 71 13.29 -8.30 -12.11
N ARG A 72 12.64 -7.40 -12.85
CA ARG A 72 12.68 -7.40 -14.31
C ARG A 72 14.11 -7.33 -14.84
N TRP A 73 14.92 -6.39 -14.36
CA TRP A 73 16.31 -6.26 -14.78
C TRP A 73 17.16 -7.45 -14.37
N GLU A 74 16.92 -8.03 -13.22
CA GLU A 74 17.61 -9.23 -12.75
C GLU A 74 17.34 -10.43 -13.66
N VAL A 75 16.07 -10.70 -13.98
CA VAL A 75 15.66 -11.81 -14.86
C VAL A 75 16.16 -11.61 -16.29
N LEU A 76 16.00 -10.41 -16.86
CA LEU A 76 16.51 -10.10 -18.20
C LEU A 76 18.04 -10.17 -18.25
N GLY A 77 18.72 -9.70 -17.22
CA GLY A 77 20.17 -9.79 -17.10
C GLY A 77 20.65 -11.24 -17.01
N PHE A 78 19.94 -12.09 -16.26
CA PHE A 78 20.23 -13.52 -16.18
C PHE A 78 20.07 -14.21 -17.55
N ALA A 79 18.93 -13.96 -18.23
CA ALA A 79 18.70 -14.49 -19.57
C ALA A 79 19.81 -14.10 -20.56
N ASN A 80 20.27 -12.85 -20.50
CA ASN A 80 21.37 -12.37 -21.34
C ASN A 80 22.69 -13.07 -21.02
N ARG A 81 23.02 -13.29 -19.74
CA ARG A 81 24.23 -14.05 -19.35
C ARG A 81 24.18 -15.47 -19.89
N CYS A 82 23.03 -16.14 -19.77
CA CYS A 82 22.85 -17.49 -20.36
C CYS A 82 23.05 -17.48 -21.88
N ARG A 83 22.52 -16.49 -22.62
CA ARG A 83 22.74 -16.38 -24.08
C ARG A 83 24.20 -16.14 -24.45
N ASN A 84 24.95 -15.50 -23.57
CA ASN A 84 26.39 -15.29 -23.77
C ASN A 84 27.23 -16.54 -23.39
N GLY A 85 26.62 -17.67 -23.06
CA GLY A 85 27.29 -18.91 -22.73
C GLY A 85 27.81 -18.98 -21.29
N ASN A 86 27.39 -18.10 -20.41
CA ASN A 86 27.76 -18.20 -19.00
C ASN A 86 27.03 -19.40 -18.38
N MET A 87 27.79 -20.26 -17.71
CA MET A 87 27.22 -21.31 -16.88
C MET A 87 26.75 -20.76 -15.55
N HIS A 88 25.71 -21.35 -15.00
CA HIS A 88 25.07 -20.93 -13.76
C HIS A 88 24.82 -22.13 -12.85
N THR A 89 24.86 -21.88 -11.54
CA THR A 89 24.52 -22.89 -10.54
C THR A 89 23.01 -23.14 -10.50
N LYS A 90 22.63 -24.29 -9.97
CA LYS A 90 21.22 -24.61 -9.75
C LYS A 90 20.54 -23.56 -8.86
N GLU A 91 21.24 -23.09 -7.82
CA GLU A 91 20.74 -22.08 -6.87
C GLU A 91 20.47 -20.73 -7.55
N GLU A 92 21.28 -20.34 -8.53
CA GLU A 92 21.04 -19.11 -9.31
C GLU A 92 19.76 -19.23 -10.15
N PHE A 93 19.51 -20.38 -10.77
CA PHE A 93 18.25 -20.64 -11.46
C PHE A 93 17.06 -20.66 -10.50
N ASP A 94 17.15 -21.37 -9.38
CA ASP A 94 16.08 -21.44 -8.37
C ASP A 94 15.75 -20.04 -7.83
N HIS A 95 16.77 -19.19 -7.64
CA HIS A 95 16.58 -17.79 -7.25
C HIS A 95 15.76 -17.02 -8.29
N VAL A 96 16.15 -17.08 -9.57
CA VAL A 96 15.45 -16.37 -10.65
C VAL A 96 14.00 -16.88 -10.81
N ILE A 97 13.79 -18.18 -10.65
CA ILE A 97 12.46 -18.78 -10.66
C ILE A 97 11.61 -18.22 -9.51
N SER A 98 12.18 -18.10 -8.32
CA SER A 98 11.47 -17.50 -7.16
C SER A 98 11.15 -16.01 -7.34
N GLN A 99 11.99 -15.26 -8.05
CA GLN A 99 11.73 -13.85 -8.38
C GLN A 99 10.54 -13.68 -9.33
N ASN A 100 10.36 -14.61 -10.27
CA ASN A 100 9.20 -14.61 -11.16
C ASN A 100 7.88 -14.65 -10.39
N ASP A 101 7.77 -15.50 -9.38
CA ASP A 101 6.56 -15.62 -8.57
C ASP A 101 6.23 -14.32 -7.83
N LYS A 102 7.26 -13.62 -7.35
CA LYS A 102 7.08 -12.29 -6.73
C LYS A 102 6.63 -11.25 -7.75
N TYR A 103 7.23 -11.27 -8.93
CA TYR A 103 6.91 -10.35 -10.00
C TYR A 103 5.44 -10.49 -10.43
N HIS A 104 4.97 -11.70 -10.66
CA HIS A 104 3.58 -11.95 -11.03
C HIS A 104 2.58 -11.53 -9.96
N LYS A 105 2.89 -11.73 -8.68
CA LYS A 105 2.05 -11.22 -7.58
C LYS A 105 1.93 -9.69 -7.58
N LEU A 106 3.01 -8.99 -7.92
CA LEU A 106 2.99 -7.54 -8.05
C LEU A 106 2.22 -7.08 -9.29
N LEU A 107 2.38 -7.77 -10.43
CA LEU A 107 1.59 -7.49 -11.63
C LEU A 107 0.09 -7.67 -11.38
N GLU A 108 -0.29 -8.78 -10.73
CA GLU A 108 -1.68 -9.06 -10.37
C GLU A 108 -2.26 -7.99 -9.43
N LYS A 109 -1.49 -7.56 -8.42
CA LYS A 109 -1.88 -6.49 -7.49
C LYS A 109 -2.24 -5.18 -8.21
N TYR A 110 -1.57 -4.87 -9.33
CA TYR A 110 -1.75 -3.63 -10.09
C TYR A 110 -2.46 -3.82 -11.44
N GLU A 111 -2.96 -5.02 -11.71
CA GLU A 111 -3.64 -5.39 -12.97
C GLU A 111 -2.77 -5.06 -14.20
N LEU A 112 -1.48 -5.37 -14.13
CA LEU A 112 -0.50 -5.12 -15.18
C LEU A 112 -0.14 -6.42 -15.91
N GLU A 113 0.34 -6.29 -17.15
CA GLU A 113 0.84 -7.41 -17.97
C GLU A 113 2.24 -7.06 -18.54
N ASN A 114 3.09 -8.07 -18.71
CA ASN A 114 4.41 -7.90 -19.31
C ASN A 114 4.85 -9.13 -20.13
N GLY A 115 4.34 -9.24 -21.34
CA GLY A 115 4.62 -10.37 -22.23
C GLY A 115 6.10 -10.52 -22.64
N VAL A 116 6.91 -9.45 -22.63
CA VAL A 116 8.36 -9.53 -22.88
C VAL A 116 9.06 -10.28 -21.77
N PHE A 117 8.71 -9.98 -20.52
CA PHE A 117 9.25 -10.66 -19.36
C PHE A 117 8.92 -12.16 -19.41
N ASP A 118 7.66 -12.51 -19.72
CA ASP A 118 7.20 -13.88 -19.80
C ASP A 118 7.95 -14.71 -20.87
N ALA A 119 8.23 -14.10 -22.02
CA ALA A 119 9.02 -14.73 -23.08
C ALA A 119 10.47 -15.04 -22.64
N GLU A 120 11.10 -14.11 -21.94
CA GLU A 120 12.45 -14.28 -21.40
C GLU A 120 12.48 -15.33 -20.29
N TYR A 121 11.50 -15.31 -19.41
CA TYR A 121 11.37 -16.31 -18.36
C TYR A 121 11.13 -17.72 -18.92
N ALA A 122 10.31 -17.87 -19.97
CA ALA A 122 10.10 -19.14 -20.65
C ALA A 122 11.41 -19.70 -21.27
N TYR A 123 12.31 -18.81 -21.74
CA TYR A 123 13.64 -19.21 -22.18
C TYR A 123 14.48 -19.77 -21.02
N ILE A 124 14.48 -19.08 -19.86
CA ILE A 124 15.21 -19.52 -18.66
C ILE A 124 14.72 -20.89 -18.19
N LEU A 125 13.41 -21.11 -18.14
CA LEU A 125 12.83 -22.40 -17.74
C LEU A 125 13.24 -23.55 -18.65
N ARG A 126 13.30 -23.31 -19.96
CA ARG A 126 13.77 -24.33 -20.90
C ARG A 126 15.24 -24.68 -20.66
N LEU A 127 16.08 -23.67 -20.44
CA LEU A 127 17.47 -23.85 -20.14
C LEU A 127 17.70 -24.62 -18.83
N TYR A 128 16.99 -24.21 -17.76
CA TYR A 128 17.01 -24.91 -16.49
C TYR A 128 16.68 -26.39 -16.61
N LYS A 129 15.63 -26.70 -17.38
CA LYS A 129 15.24 -28.09 -17.62
C LYS A 129 16.32 -28.88 -18.36
N ASN A 130 16.92 -28.29 -19.37
CA ASN A 130 18.03 -28.94 -20.09
C ASN A 130 19.23 -29.23 -19.17
N CYS A 131 19.64 -28.20 -18.36
CA CYS A 131 20.72 -28.38 -17.38
C CYS A 131 20.36 -29.45 -16.33
N GLN A 132 19.09 -29.56 -15.95
CA GLN A 132 18.63 -30.58 -15.00
C GLN A 132 18.66 -31.98 -15.61
N ASP A 133 18.24 -32.15 -16.88
CA ASP A 133 18.20 -33.44 -17.59
C ASP A 133 19.62 -33.95 -17.90
N GLU A 134 20.55 -33.03 -18.19
CA GLU A 134 21.96 -33.35 -18.54
C GLU A 134 22.90 -33.31 -17.32
N ASN A 135 22.40 -32.84 -16.14
CA ASN A 135 23.21 -32.58 -14.95
C ASN A 135 24.37 -31.61 -15.21
N ASP A 136 24.12 -30.59 -16.04
CA ASP A 136 25.09 -29.61 -16.55
C ASP A 136 24.94 -28.25 -15.89
N PHE A 137 24.96 -28.22 -14.57
CA PHE A 137 25.07 -27.00 -13.77
C PHE A 137 26.54 -26.71 -13.43
N LEU A 138 26.86 -25.44 -13.14
CA LEU A 138 28.19 -25.02 -12.69
C LEU A 138 28.56 -25.69 -11.38
#